data_cfcbd3de8cee7490b5a19f0b04656b4d
#
_entry.id   cfcbd3de8cee7490b5a19f0b04656b4d
#
_cell.length_a   1.000
_cell.length_b   1.000
_cell.length_c   1.000
_cell.angle_alpha   90.00
_cell.angle_beta   90.00
_cell.angle_gamma   90.00
#
_symmetry.space_group_name_H-M   'P 1'
#
loop_
_entity.id
_entity.type
_entity.pdbx_description
1 polymer ?
#
loop_
_entity_poly.entity_id
_entity_poly.type
_entity_poly.pdbx_seq_one_letter_code
_entity_poly.pdbx_strand_id
1 'polypeptide(L)'
;MTIAFLLNFSFAILEFIFGFMFNSSAVLADAVHDTGDAMAIGLSTLFEKISNKKEDKKYTLGYKRYSLLGALLTSVILLVGSTLVIIENVPKVFAPEKVNYDGMLVLGIFAIIVNLAASKVVGHGHSHGHSHNESILSLHFLEDILGWVAVILVSIVLRFTDWYFLDPLLSLLIAGFILSKALPKFWENIKIFLDHIPSDIDLSQLYQEILAVENVQTITQLNVWTTDGLEKFAMIHICLENPELLAETQATLRQELQAYGITKITIQTDSSLEEHEEWCIGGEGDLKPHT
;
A
#
# COMPACT_ATOMS: atom_id res chain seq x y z
N MET A 1 3.15 7.35 17.21
CA MET A 1 2.26 6.37 16.56
C MET A 1 0.99 6.11 17.38
N THR A 2 1.04 5.56 18.62
CA THR A 2 -0.16 5.22 19.42
C THR A 2 -1.11 6.41 19.67
N ILE A 3 -0.59 7.59 19.95
CA ILE A 3 -1.41 8.79 20.18
C ILE A 3 -2.12 9.20 18.88
N ALA A 4 -1.44 9.20 17.75
CA ALA A 4 -2.03 9.51 16.45
C ALA A 4 -3.14 8.51 16.09
N PHE A 5 -2.91 7.21 16.30
CA PHE A 5 -3.94 6.18 16.14
C PHE A 5 -5.18 6.47 16.99
N LEU A 6 -5.00 6.73 18.30
CA LEU A 6 -6.10 6.99 19.21
C LEU A 6 -6.88 8.25 18.84
N LEU A 7 -6.20 9.31 18.39
CA LEU A 7 -6.85 10.54 17.95
C LEU A 7 -7.68 10.31 16.68
N ASN A 8 -7.10 9.73 15.62
CA ASN A 8 -7.83 9.46 14.38
C ASN A 8 -8.97 8.46 14.60
N PHE A 9 -8.74 7.40 15.37
CA PHE A 9 -9.78 6.43 15.68
C PHE A 9 -10.94 7.02 16.49
N SER A 10 -10.62 7.88 17.48
CA SER A 10 -11.65 8.59 18.26
C SER A 10 -12.43 9.57 17.40
N PHE A 11 -11.75 10.23 16.46
CA PHE A 11 -12.39 11.17 15.53
C PHE A 11 -13.31 10.43 14.56
N ALA A 12 -12.87 9.34 13.96
CA ALA A 12 -13.70 8.50 13.10
C ALA A 12 -14.97 7.98 13.82
N ILE A 13 -14.86 7.61 15.11
CA ILE A 13 -16.05 7.24 15.90
C ILE A 13 -17.02 8.42 16.06
N LEU A 14 -16.52 9.62 16.34
CA LEU A 14 -17.35 10.82 16.42
C LEU A 14 -18.04 11.12 15.10
N GLU A 15 -17.35 10.98 13.99
CA GLU A 15 -17.91 11.16 12.64
C GLU A 15 -19.02 10.16 12.35
N PHE A 16 -18.85 8.89 12.69
CA PHE A 16 -19.95 7.91 12.57
C PHE A 16 -21.17 8.31 13.42
N ILE A 17 -20.95 8.69 14.68
CA ILE A 17 -22.05 9.10 15.56
C ILE A 17 -22.78 10.31 14.97
N PHE A 18 -22.05 11.34 14.60
CA PHE A 18 -22.64 12.56 14.06
C PHE A 18 -23.18 12.40 12.64
N GLY A 19 -22.54 11.58 11.80
CA GLY A 19 -23.04 11.23 10.46
C GLY A 19 -24.43 10.59 10.52
N PHE A 20 -24.62 9.62 11.45
CA PHE A 20 -25.95 9.07 11.69
C PHE A 20 -26.92 10.07 12.31
N MET A 21 -26.49 10.88 13.30
CA MET A 21 -27.36 11.88 13.94
C MET A 21 -27.80 12.98 12.97
N PHE A 22 -26.94 13.36 12.03
CA PHE A 22 -27.26 14.40 11.04
C PHE A 22 -27.90 13.84 9.79
N ASN A 23 -28.00 12.53 9.67
CA ASN A 23 -28.43 11.79 8.46
C ASN A 23 -27.61 12.23 7.23
N SER A 24 -26.30 12.44 7.42
CA SER A 24 -25.38 12.90 6.37
C SER A 24 -24.54 11.74 5.84
N SER A 25 -24.75 11.45 4.58
CA SER A 25 -23.99 10.45 3.85
C SER A 25 -22.55 10.89 3.58
N ALA A 26 -22.32 12.19 3.39
CA ALA A 26 -20.97 12.73 3.17
C ALA A 26 -20.10 12.57 4.43
N VAL A 27 -20.65 12.86 5.62
CA VAL A 27 -19.94 12.67 6.89
C VAL A 27 -19.66 11.17 7.15
N LEU A 28 -20.61 10.28 6.80
CA LEU A 28 -20.39 8.83 6.92
C LEU A 28 -19.33 8.31 5.94
N ALA A 29 -19.24 8.88 4.75
CA ALA A 29 -18.19 8.51 3.79
C ALA A 29 -16.80 8.94 4.28
N ASP A 30 -16.71 10.12 4.91
CA ASP A 30 -15.48 10.61 5.52
C ASP A 30 -15.08 9.74 6.73
N ALA A 31 -16.02 9.36 7.59
CA ALA A 31 -15.80 8.41 8.69
C ALA A 31 -15.21 7.06 8.23
N VAL A 32 -15.60 6.57 7.05
CA VAL A 32 -15.00 5.37 6.43
C VAL A 32 -13.55 5.64 6.03
N HIS A 33 -13.25 6.82 5.48
CA HIS A 33 -11.89 7.23 5.15
C HIS A 33 -11.01 7.27 6.40
N ASP A 34 -11.40 8.03 7.41
CA ASP A 34 -10.67 8.19 8.67
C ASP A 34 -10.49 6.87 9.43
N THR A 35 -11.47 5.97 9.35
CA THR A 35 -11.31 4.60 9.86
C THR A 35 -10.20 3.86 9.15
N GLY A 36 -10.12 3.99 7.82
CA GLY A 36 -9.04 3.39 7.03
C GLY A 36 -7.67 3.89 7.45
N ASP A 37 -7.53 5.19 7.67
CA ASP A 37 -6.28 5.82 8.09
C ASP A 37 -5.90 5.44 9.53
N ALA A 38 -6.87 5.44 10.44
CA ALA A 38 -6.65 4.94 11.80
C ALA A 38 -6.18 3.47 11.77
N MET A 39 -6.83 2.61 10.99
CA MET A 39 -6.43 1.21 10.83
C MET A 39 -5.05 1.08 10.19
N ALA A 40 -4.70 1.92 9.19
CA ALA A 40 -3.36 1.93 8.60
C ALA A 40 -2.29 2.23 9.66
N ILE A 41 -2.49 3.24 10.50
CA ILE A 41 -1.58 3.61 11.60
C ILE A 41 -1.52 2.49 12.65
N GLY A 42 -2.67 1.96 13.05
CA GLY A 42 -2.78 0.91 14.09
C GLY A 42 -2.13 -0.40 13.66
N LEU A 43 -2.47 -0.89 12.46
CA LEU A 43 -1.94 -2.15 11.92
C LEU A 43 -0.46 -2.01 11.58
N SER A 44 -0.01 -0.86 11.00
CA SER A 44 1.41 -0.64 10.76
C SER A 44 2.21 -0.67 12.04
N THR A 45 1.75 0.01 13.11
CA THR A 45 2.43 0.00 14.42
C THR A 45 2.49 -1.41 15.03
N LEU A 46 1.42 -2.19 14.91
CA LEU A 46 1.35 -3.55 15.43
C LEU A 46 2.26 -4.51 14.63
N PHE A 47 2.11 -4.49 13.30
CA PHE A 47 2.80 -5.44 12.43
C PHE A 47 4.25 -5.06 12.18
N GLU A 48 4.62 -3.76 12.21
CA GLU A 48 6.01 -3.32 12.15
C GLU A 48 6.83 -3.92 13.31
N LYS A 49 6.28 -3.93 14.53
CA LYS A 49 6.92 -4.55 15.68
C LYS A 49 7.14 -6.07 15.49
N ILE A 50 6.22 -6.74 14.78
CA ILE A 50 6.31 -8.15 14.48
C ILE A 50 7.26 -8.39 13.31
N SER A 51 7.14 -7.60 12.24
CA SER A 51 7.95 -7.74 11.01
C SER A 51 9.44 -7.52 11.25
N ASN A 52 9.79 -6.73 12.27
CA ASN A 52 11.19 -6.48 12.66
C ASN A 52 11.81 -7.60 13.50
N LYS A 53 11.07 -8.67 13.81
CA LYS A 53 11.64 -9.85 14.47
C LYS A 53 12.56 -10.60 13.49
N LYS A 54 13.68 -11.07 14.02
CA LYS A 54 14.61 -11.92 13.27
C LYS A 54 13.98 -13.29 12.98
N GLU A 55 14.58 -13.99 12.04
CA GLU A 55 14.26 -15.36 11.70
C GLU A 55 14.34 -16.26 12.94
N ASP A 56 13.44 -17.22 13.02
CA ASP A 56 13.42 -18.26 14.06
C ASP A 56 13.10 -19.63 13.47
N LYS A 57 12.97 -20.65 14.33
CA LYS A 57 12.65 -22.03 13.90
C LYS A 57 11.27 -22.19 13.25
N LYS A 58 10.34 -21.21 13.41
CA LYS A 58 8.99 -21.24 12.83
C LYS A 58 8.94 -20.45 11.54
N TYR A 59 9.64 -19.32 11.47
CA TYR A 59 9.66 -18.41 10.31
C TYR A 59 11.09 -18.20 9.86
N THR A 60 11.57 -19.13 9.04
CA THR A 60 12.97 -19.18 8.58
C THR A 60 13.34 -18.03 7.62
N LEU A 61 12.36 -17.42 6.96
CA LEU A 61 12.52 -16.21 6.13
C LEU A 61 12.19 -14.92 6.91
N GLY A 62 11.98 -15.02 8.24
CA GLY A 62 11.63 -13.89 9.09
C GLY A 62 10.13 -13.53 9.03
N TYR A 63 9.80 -12.36 9.55
CA TYR A 63 8.42 -11.92 9.77
C TYR A 63 8.00 -10.75 8.86
N LYS A 64 8.77 -10.42 7.82
CA LYS A 64 8.56 -9.26 6.96
C LYS A 64 7.17 -9.21 6.31
N ARG A 65 6.61 -10.37 5.92
CA ARG A 65 5.26 -10.46 5.33
C ARG A 65 4.13 -9.99 6.26
N TYR A 66 4.38 -9.81 7.57
CA TYR A 66 3.38 -9.22 8.47
C TYR A 66 3.07 -7.75 8.16
N SER A 67 4.06 -6.97 7.67
CA SER A 67 3.80 -5.60 7.21
C SER A 67 2.89 -5.58 5.99
N LEU A 68 3.12 -6.49 5.04
CA LEU A 68 2.27 -6.66 3.86
C LEU A 68 0.84 -7.07 4.23
N LEU A 69 0.69 -7.98 5.22
CA LEU A 69 -0.63 -8.36 5.74
C LEU A 69 -1.39 -7.16 6.31
N GLY A 70 -0.71 -6.28 7.04
CA GLY A 70 -1.30 -5.04 7.54
C GLY A 70 -1.81 -4.13 6.42
N ALA A 71 -1.00 -3.95 5.38
CA ALA A 71 -1.37 -3.15 4.21
C ALA A 71 -2.56 -3.75 3.43
N LEU A 72 -2.60 -5.08 3.28
CA LEU A 72 -3.73 -5.79 2.66
C LEU A 72 -5.02 -5.61 3.46
N LEU A 73 -4.98 -5.80 4.79
CA LEU A 73 -6.15 -5.64 5.66
C LEU A 73 -6.71 -4.22 5.58
N THR A 74 -5.84 -3.20 5.62
CA THR A 74 -6.26 -1.80 5.47
C THR A 74 -6.93 -1.57 4.12
N SER A 75 -6.32 -2.06 3.04
CA SER A 75 -6.89 -1.91 1.69
C SER A 75 -8.26 -2.59 1.57
N VAL A 76 -8.44 -3.78 2.15
CA VAL A 76 -9.74 -4.49 2.16
C VAL A 76 -10.79 -3.70 2.93
N ILE A 77 -10.46 -3.14 4.09
CA ILE A 77 -11.38 -2.32 4.90
C ILE A 77 -11.86 -1.11 4.07
N LEU A 78 -10.94 -0.39 3.42
CA LEU A 78 -11.29 0.75 2.57
C LEU A 78 -12.13 0.35 1.36
N LEU A 79 -11.79 -0.75 0.68
CA LEU A 79 -12.55 -1.23 -0.49
C LEU A 79 -13.97 -1.63 -0.08
N VAL A 80 -14.13 -2.40 0.99
CA VAL A 80 -15.45 -2.82 1.48
C VAL A 80 -16.25 -1.62 1.96
N GLY A 81 -15.66 -0.74 2.79
CA GLY A 81 -16.33 0.44 3.32
C GLY A 81 -16.80 1.37 2.21
N SER A 82 -15.92 1.73 1.27
CA SER A 82 -16.26 2.60 0.14
C SER A 82 -17.33 1.99 -0.77
N THR A 83 -17.27 0.67 -1.00
CA THR A 83 -18.29 -0.03 -1.80
C THR A 83 -19.66 0.01 -1.13
N LEU A 84 -19.72 -0.21 0.20
CA LEU A 84 -20.97 -0.12 0.96
C LEU A 84 -21.55 1.31 0.92
N VAL A 85 -20.68 2.33 1.09
CA VAL A 85 -21.10 3.75 0.93
C VAL A 85 -21.70 4.00 -0.45
N ILE A 86 -21.08 3.50 -1.51
CA ILE A 86 -21.60 3.67 -2.88
C ILE A 86 -22.98 2.98 -3.03
N ILE A 87 -23.10 1.72 -2.59
CA ILE A 87 -24.37 0.96 -2.70
C ILE A 87 -25.49 1.68 -1.96
N GLU A 88 -25.22 2.22 -0.77
CA GLU A 88 -26.21 2.92 0.05
C GLU A 88 -26.60 4.27 -0.55
N ASN A 89 -25.67 5.00 -1.15
CA ASN A 89 -25.91 6.39 -1.56
C ASN A 89 -26.41 6.56 -3.00
N VAL A 90 -26.18 5.60 -3.90
CA VAL A 90 -26.74 5.66 -5.27
C VAL A 90 -28.26 5.84 -5.26
N PRO A 91 -29.08 5.09 -4.49
CA PRO A 91 -30.53 5.34 -4.42
C PRO A 91 -30.89 6.70 -3.79
N LYS A 92 -30.10 7.17 -2.79
CA LYS A 92 -30.37 8.44 -2.07
C LYS A 92 -30.19 9.68 -2.97
N VAL A 93 -29.41 9.58 -4.04
CA VAL A 93 -29.33 10.68 -5.04
C VAL A 93 -30.68 10.92 -5.71
N PHE A 94 -31.45 9.87 -5.98
CA PHE A 94 -32.76 9.93 -6.65
C PHE A 94 -33.94 10.14 -5.68
N ALA A 95 -33.76 9.74 -4.42
CA ALA A 95 -34.74 9.92 -3.34
C ALA A 95 -34.06 10.51 -2.10
N PRO A 96 -33.64 11.79 -2.16
CA PRO A 96 -32.83 12.39 -1.10
C PRO A 96 -33.67 12.62 0.18
N GLU A 97 -33.05 12.34 1.30
CA GLU A 97 -33.62 12.60 2.62
C GLU A 97 -33.12 13.94 3.20
N LYS A 98 -33.87 14.48 4.15
CA LYS A 98 -33.44 15.70 4.86
C LYS A 98 -32.22 15.44 5.72
N VAL A 99 -31.23 16.31 5.62
CA VAL A 99 -29.98 16.30 6.39
C VAL A 99 -29.95 17.47 7.37
N ASN A 100 -29.30 17.27 8.49
CA ASN A 100 -29.04 18.36 9.44
C ASN A 100 -27.78 19.15 9.01
N TYR A 101 -27.96 20.06 8.05
CA TYR A 101 -26.87 20.89 7.50
C TYR A 101 -26.20 21.80 8.53
N ASP A 102 -26.93 22.29 9.55
CA ASP A 102 -26.34 23.11 10.63
C ASP A 102 -25.37 22.27 11.48
N GLY A 103 -25.73 21.00 11.77
CA GLY A 103 -24.85 20.05 12.44
C GLY A 103 -23.61 19.73 11.60
N MET A 104 -23.79 19.47 10.31
CA MET A 104 -22.68 19.22 9.37
C MET A 104 -21.71 20.41 9.30
N LEU A 105 -22.23 21.65 9.27
CA LEU A 105 -21.43 22.86 9.24
C LEU A 105 -20.56 23.00 10.50
N VAL A 106 -21.16 22.80 11.68
CA VAL A 106 -20.44 22.90 12.96
C VAL A 106 -19.37 21.81 13.05
N LEU A 107 -19.71 20.56 12.68
CA LEU A 107 -18.76 19.45 12.68
C LEU A 107 -17.61 19.71 11.70
N GLY A 108 -17.90 20.19 10.49
CA GLY A 108 -16.87 20.48 9.49
C GLY A 108 -15.88 21.56 9.92
N ILE A 109 -16.38 22.64 10.56
CA ILE A 109 -15.50 23.68 11.14
C ILE A 109 -14.62 23.07 12.23
N PHE A 110 -15.21 22.26 13.13
CA PHE A 110 -14.46 21.57 14.19
C PHE A 110 -13.39 20.63 13.60
N ALA A 111 -13.73 19.83 12.61
CA ALA A 111 -12.82 18.92 11.93
C ALA A 111 -11.62 19.66 11.31
N ILE A 112 -11.84 20.75 10.59
CA ILE A 112 -10.76 21.58 10.04
C ILE A 112 -9.83 22.09 11.14
N ILE A 113 -10.38 22.57 12.27
CA ILE A 113 -9.56 23.06 13.39
C ILE A 113 -8.71 21.92 13.96
N VAL A 114 -9.27 20.73 14.13
CA VAL A 114 -8.56 19.55 14.65
C VAL A 114 -7.46 19.13 13.69
N ASN A 115 -7.74 19.03 12.39
CA ASN A 115 -6.75 18.65 11.37
C ASN A 115 -5.62 19.68 11.24
N LEU A 116 -5.92 20.97 11.31
CA LEU A 116 -4.90 22.03 11.33
C LEU A 116 -4.05 21.99 12.60
N ALA A 117 -4.64 21.68 13.75
CA ALA A 117 -3.90 21.52 15.00
C ALA A 117 -2.99 20.28 14.95
N ALA A 118 -3.49 19.16 14.45
CA ALA A 118 -2.73 17.92 14.27
C ALA A 118 -1.54 18.12 13.31
N SER A 119 -1.75 18.80 12.17
CA SER A 119 -0.72 19.14 11.21
C SER A 119 0.41 19.98 11.83
N LYS A 120 0.07 20.97 12.66
CA LYS A 120 1.07 21.81 13.37
C LYS A 120 1.87 21.01 14.39
N VAL A 121 1.23 20.14 15.15
CA VAL A 121 1.91 19.31 16.17
C VAL A 121 2.90 18.35 15.50
N VAL A 122 2.55 17.78 14.38
CA VAL A 122 3.42 16.88 13.63
C VAL A 122 4.57 17.64 12.96
N GLY A 123 4.30 18.83 12.37
CA GLY A 123 5.32 19.66 11.71
C GLY A 123 6.36 20.27 12.66
N HIS A 124 6.08 20.40 13.96
CA HIS A 124 7.03 20.95 14.95
C HIS A 124 7.90 19.87 15.62
N GLY A 125 7.65 18.57 15.37
CA GLY A 125 8.35 17.47 16.03
C GLY A 125 9.75 17.14 15.48
N HIS A 126 10.13 17.63 14.30
CA HIS A 126 11.41 17.31 13.66
C HIS A 126 12.01 18.54 12.97
N SER A 127 12.86 19.25 13.71
CA SER A 127 13.82 20.20 13.13
C SER A 127 15.00 19.42 12.55
N HIS A 128 15.34 19.70 11.27
CA HIS A 128 16.46 19.24 10.47
C HIS A 128 16.25 17.95 9.64
N GLY A 129 15.82 18.14 8.42
CA GLY A 129 15.88 17.21 7.30
C GLY A 129 14.62 17.27 6.46
N HIS A 130 14.69 17.89 5.27
CA HIS A 130 13.64 17.78 4.25
C HIS A 130 13.52 16.29 3.86
N SER A 131 12.71 15.52 4.56
CA SER A 131 12.48 14.13 4.24
C SER A 131 11.22 13.98 3.39
N HIS A 132 11.27 13.07 2.44
CA HIS A 132 10.15 12.70 1.56
C HIS A 132 8.86 12.39 2.36
N ASN A 133 9.00 11.96 3.61
CA ASN A 133 7.88 11.70 4.53
C ASN A 133 7.10 12.94 4.96
N GLU A 134 7.73 14.14 5.07
CA GLU A 134 7.02 15.37 5.43
C GLU A 134 6.06 15.81 4.32
N SER A 135 6.46 15.63 3.06
CA SER A 135 5.60 15.95 1.91
C SER A 135 4.38 15.02 1.83
N ILE A 136 4.54 13.74 2.12
CA ILE A 136 3.44 12.76 2.09
C ILE A 136 2.43 13.06 3.20
N LEU A 137 2.91 13.36 4.41
CA LEU A 137 2.04 13.64 5.54
C LEU A 137 1.29 14.97 5.38
N SER A 138 1.94 15.99 4.80
CA SER A 138 1.30 17.27 4.50
C SER A 138 0.22 17.15 3.41
N LEU A 139 0.42 16.28 2.42
CA LEU A 139 -0.57 15.97 1.40
C LEU A 139 -1.81 15.27 1.99
N HIS A 140 -1.61 14.34 2.90
CA HIS A 140 -2.70 13.66 3.60
C HIS A 140 -3.59 14.66 4.36
N PHE A 141 -3.03 15.51 5.22
CA PHE A 141 -3.80 16.54 5.93
C PHE A 141 -4.49 17.53 4.98
N LEU A 142 -3.90 17.80 3.81
CA LEU A 142 -4.53 18.64 2.81
C LEU A 142 -5.76 17.97 2.21
N GLU A 143 -5.72 16.66 1.97
CA GLU A 143 -6.85 15.87 1.47
C GLU A 143 -8.02 15.90 2.47
N ASP A 144 -7.76 15.68 3.76
CA ASP A 144 -8.77 15.74 4.81
C ASP A 144 -9.42 17.14 4.90
N ILE A 145 -8.59 18.19 4.88
CA ILE A 145 -9.08 19.57 4.91
C ILE A 145 -9.96 19.86 3.68
N LEU A 146 -9.57 19.40 2.48
CA LEU A 146 -10.36 19.59 1.26
C LEU A 146 -11.70 18.84 1.32
N GLY A 147 -11.73 17.64 1.88
CA GLY A 147 -12.95 16.87 2.16
C GLY A 147 -13.90 17.67 3.04
N TRP A 148 -13.41 18.18 4.18
CA TRP A 148 -14.22 18.97 5.08
C TRP A 148 -14.65 20.34 4.53
N VAL A 149 -13.82 20.98 3.72
CA VAL A 149 -14.24 22.20 2.98
C VAL A 149 -15.40 21.88 2.04
N ALA A 150 -15.38 20.75 1.35
CA ALA A 150 -16.50 20.34 0.50
C ALA A 150 -17.77 20.07 1.30
N VAL A 151 -17.69 19.41 2.47
CA VAL A 151 -18.83 19.20 3.40
C VAL A 151 -19.40 20.54 3.87
N ILE A 152 -18.56 21.51 4.25
CA ILE A 152 -18.97 22.85 4.66
C ILE A 152 -19.68 23.58 3.49
N LEU A 153 -19.14 23.53 2.28
CA LEU A 153 -19.74 24.15 1.12
C LEU A 153 -21.13 23.57 0.82
N VAL A 154 -21.26 22.25 0.85
CA VAL A 154 -22.56 21.57 0.70
C VAL A 154 -23.52 22.00 1.82
N SER A 155 -23.07 22.04 3.06
CA SER A 155 -23.89 22.49 4.21
C SER A 155 -24.41 23.92 4.04
N ILE A 156 -23.57 24.83 3.53
CA ILE A 156 -23.97 26.22 3.24
C ILE A 156 -25.02 26.25 2.11
N VAL A 157 -24.83 25.49 1.03
CA VAL A 157 -25.81 25.44 -0.07
C VAL A 157 -27.14 24.88 0.43
N LEU A 158 -27.13 23.82 1.23
CA LEU A 158 -28.33 23.20 1.81
C LEU A 158 -29.10 24.14 2.74
N ARG A 159 -28.42 25.09 3.39
CA ARG A 159 -29.05 26.09 4.24
C ARG A 159 -29.95 27.07 3.45
N PHE A 160 -29.64 27.32 2.18
CA PHE A 160 -30.35 28.23 1.30
C PHE A 160 -31.23 27.54 0.26
N THR A 161 -31.10 26.20 0.15
CA THR A 161 -31.80 25.39 -0.87
C THR A 161 -32.29 24.09 -0.26
N ASP A 162 -33.28 23.45 -0.92
CA ASP A 162 -33.73 22.10 -0.57
C ASP A 162 -33.05 21.03 -1.44
N TRP A 163 -31.81 21.26 -1.86
CA TRP A 163 -31.05 20.36 -2.75
C TRP A 163 -30.38 19.21 -1.99
N TYR A 164 -31.14 18.49 -1.19
CA TYR A 164 -30.62 17.42 -0.33
C TYR A 164 -29.86 16.30 -1.05
N PHE A 165 -30.01 16.20 -2.39
CA PHE A 165 -29.23 15.25 -3.21
C PHE A 165 -27.73 15.56 -3.23
N LEU A 166 -27.31 16.77 -2.86
CA LEU A 166 -25.89 17.15 -2.83
C LEU A 166 -25.10 16.37 -1.79
N ASP A 167 -25.68 15.99 -0.65
CA ASP A 167 -25.02 15.21 0.37
C ASP A 167 -24.67 13.78 -0.11
N PRO A 168 -25.61 12.94 -0.61
CA PRO A 168 -25.24 11.66 -1.17
C PRO A 168 -24.37 11.76 -2.43
N LEU A 169 -24.47 12.84 -3.21
CA LEU A 169 -23.58 13.07 -4.35
C LEU A 169 -22.15 13.31 -3.89
N LEU A 170 -21.93 14.16 -2.87
CA LEU A 170 -20.62 14.37 -2.28
C LEU A 170 -20.08 13.08 -1.66
N SER A 171 -20.92 12.30 -0.97
CA SER A 171 -20.58 10.98 -0.45
C SER A 171 -20.06 10.03 -1.55
N LEU A 172 -20.71 9.98 -2.70
CA LEU A 172 -20.27 9.18 -3.84
C LEU A 172 -18.94 9.65 -4.41
N LEU A 173 -18.70 10.97 -4.46
CA LEU A 173 -17.41 11.53 -4.88
C LEU A 173 -16.29 11.15 -3.92
N ILE A 174 -16.51 11.27 -2.62
CA ILE A 174 -15.53 10.87 -1.58
C ILE A 174 -15.27 9.36 -1.69
N ALA A 175 -16.30 8.52 -1.70
CA ALA A 175 -16.15 7.08 -1.79
C ALA A 175 -15.46 6.63 -3.09
N GLY A 176 -15.77 7.26 -4.23
CA GLY A 176 -15.11 7.02 -5.51
C GLY A 176 -13.63 7.41 -5.48
N PHE A 177 -13.29 8.52 -4.83
CA PHE A 177 -11.92 8.96 -4.64
C PHE A 177 -11.12 7.97 -3.77
N ILE A 178 -11.67 7.53 -2.63
CA ILE A 178 -11.06 6.51 -1.77
C ILE A 178 -10.84 5.22 -2.56
N LEU A 179 -11.86 4.76 -3.29
CA LEU A 179 -11.79 3.53 -4.08
C LEU A 179 -10.69 3.62 -5.16
N SER A 180 -10.57 4.78 -5.83
CA SER A 180 -9.55 5.02 -6.85
C SER A 180 -8.12 4.93 -6.32
N LYS A 181 -7.90 5.24 -5.04
CA LYS A 181 -6.60 5.14 -4.36
C LYS A 181 -6.38 3.76 -3.73
N ALA A 182 -7.41 3.18 -3.13
CA ALA A 182 -7.31 1.90 -2.43
C ALA A 182 -7.12 0.71 -3.39
N LEU A 183 -7.80 0.73 -4.55
CA LEU A 183 -7.76 -0.38 -5.49
C LEU A 183 -6.37 -0.65 -6.09
N PRO A 184 -5.61 0.36 -6.59
CA PRO A 184 -4.24 0.14 -7.06
C PRO A 184 -3.32 -0.40 -5.96
N LYS A 185 -3.39 0.16 -4.73
CA LYS A 185 -2.60 -0.30 -3.58
C LYS A 185 -2.92 -1.75 -3.21
N PHE A 186 -4.19 -2.12 -3.24
CA PHE A 186 -4.61 -3.50 -3.02
C PHE A 186 -3.98 -4.46 -4.05
N TRP A 187 -4.04 -4.11 -5.34
CA TRP A 187 -3.45 -4.94 -6.39
C TRP A 187 -1.92 -5.02 -6.30
N GLU A 188 -1.26 -3.93 -5.94
CA GLU A 188 0.19 -3.92 -5.70
C GLU A 188 0.54 -4.88 -4.55
N ASN A 189 -0.17 -4.80 -3.43
CA ASN A 189 0.04 -5.70 -2.30
C ASN A 189 -0.25 -7.17 -2.64
N ILE A 190 -1.28 -7.44 -3.47
CA ILE A 190 -1.57 -8.80 -3.97
C ILE A 190 -0.42 -9.31 -4.85
N LYS A 191 0.13 -8.48 -5.75
CA LYS A 191 1.28 -8.87 -6.57
C LYS A 191 2.48 -9.25 -5.71
N ILE A 192 2.79 -8.46 -4.68
CA ILE A 192 3.86 -8.76 -3.72
C ILE A 192 3.57 -10.08 -2.98
N PHE A 193 2.31 -10.29 -2.56
CA PHE A 193 1.90 -11.52 -1.88
C PHE A 193 2.06 -12.78 -2.76
N LEU A 194 1.85 -12.62 -4.07
CA LEU A 194 2.01 -13.67 -5.07
C LEU A 194 3.44 -13.80 -5.60
N ASP A 195 4.42 -13.23 -4.91
CA ASP A 195 5.84 -13.27 -5.28
C ASP A 195 6.12 -12.73 -6.72
N HIS A 196 5.31 -11.75 -7.16
CA HIS A 196 5.53 -11.06 -8.43
C HIS A 196 6.88 -10.33 -8.40
N ILE A 197 7.53 -10.24 -9.56
CA ILE A 197 8.78 -9.49 -9.69
C ILE A 197 8.61 -8.04 -9.19
N PRO A 198 9.60 -7.48 -8.46
CA PRO A 198 9.58 -6.08 -8.06
C PRO A 198 9.41 -5.15 -9.26
N SER A 199 8.55 -4.14 -9.14
CA SER A 199 8.18 -3.24 -10.25
C SER A 199 9.33 -2.37 -10.79
N ASP A 200 10.39 -2.25 -10.02
CA ASP A 200 11.61 -1.50 -10.37
C ASP A 200 12.72 -2.38 -10.97
N ILE A 201 12.43 -3.66 -11.27
CA ILE A 201 13.36 -4.58 -11.93
C ILE A 201 12.80 -5.00 -13.29
N ASP A 202 13.55 -4.72 -14.35
CA ASP A 202 13.34 -5.32 -15.67
C ASP A 202 14.03 -6.68 -15.72
N LEU A 203 13.23 -7.77 -15.72
CA LEU A 203 13.74 -9.12 -15.73
C LEU A 203 14.54 -9.42 -17.00
N SER A 204 14.14 -8.85 -18.14
CA SER A 204 14.80 -9.08 -19.43
C SER A 204 16.18 -8.45 -19.45
N GLN A 205 16.29 -7.24 -18.93
CA GLN A 205 17.57 -6.55 -18.78
C GLN A 205 18.48 -7.30 -17.81
N LEU A 206 17.97 -7.67 -16.63
CA LEU A 206 18.70 -8.41 -15.62
C LEU A 206 19.22 -9.76 -16.17
N TYR A 207 18.40 -10.47 -16.93
CA TYR A 207 18.76 -11.73 -17.57
C TYR A 207 19.96 -11.55 -18.51
N GLN A 208 19.93 -10.50 -19.35
CA GLN A 208 21.03 -10.22 -20.29
C GLN A 208 22.32 -9.82 -19.57
N GLU A 209 22.23 -9.06 -18.49
CA GLU A 209 23.39 -8.66 -17.69
C GLU A 209 24.03 -9.87 -16.97
N ILE A 210 23.22 -10.77 -16.42
CA ILE A 210 23.72 -12.03 -15.82
C ILE A 210 24.39 -12.91 -16.89
N LEU A 211 23.79 -13.02 -18.06
CA LEU A 211 24.33 -13.82 -19.17
C LEU A 211 25.62 -13.22 -19.73
N ALA A 212 25.82 -11.91 -19.61
CA ALA A 212 27.04 -11.23 -20.07
C ALA A 212 28.23 -11.37 -19.08
N VAL A 213 28.00 -11.90 -17.89
CA VAL A 213 29.07 -12.16 -16.92
C VAL A 213 29.99 -13.27 -17.46
N GLU A 214 31.30 -12.99 -17.46
CA GLU A 214 32.31 -13.93 -17.89
C GLU A 214 32.15 -15.30 -17.18
N ASN A 215 32.32 -16.39 -17.94
CA ASN A 215 32.17 -17.77 -17.45
C ASN A 215 30.72 -18.23 -17.21
N VAL A 216 29.69 -17.40 -17.40
CA VAL A 216 28.30 -17.84 -17.42
C VAL A 216 27.94 -18.35 -18.80
N GLN A 217 27.72 -19.66 -18.95
CA GLN A 217 27.34 -20.29 -20.22
C GLN A 217 25.85 -20.11 -20.51
N THR A 218 25.01 -20.38 -19.51
CA THR A 218 23.55 -20.22 -19.62
C THR A 218 22.92 -20.05 -18.25
N ILE A 219 21.71 -19.50 -18.23
CA ILE A 219 20.87 -19.37 -17.03
C ILE A 219 19.78 -20.42 -17.16
N THR A 220 19.71 -21.36 -16.21
CA THR A 220 18.71 -22.41 -16.17
C THR A 220 17.49 -22.01 -15.34
N GLN A 221 17.66 -21.11 -14.37
CA GLN A 221 16.55 -20.53 -13.59
C GLN A 221 16.89 -19.14 -13.11
N LEU A 222 15.90 -18.22 -13.17
CA LEU A 222 16.00 -16.88 -12.60
C LEU A 222 14.68 -16.49 -11.96
N ASN A 223 14.64 -16.48 -10.64
CA ASN A 223 13.50 -16.04 -9.84
C ASN A 223 13.89 -14.82 -9.03
N VAL A 224 13.10 -13.76 -9.15
CA VAL A 224 13.29 -12.52 -8.39
C VAL A 224 11.97 -12.11 -7.78
N TRP A 225 11.93 -11.90 -6.48
CA TRP A 225 10.71 -11.52 -5.76
C TRP A 225 11.02 -10.61 -4.56
N THR A 226 9.97 -10.12 -3.93
CA THR A 226 10.06 -9.38 -2.67
C THR A 226 9.06 -9.92 -1.65
N THR A 227 9.36 -9.78 -0.36
CA THR A 227 8.47 -10.25 0.71
C THR A 227 7.65 -9.12 1.34
N ASP A 228 8.10 -7.88 1.23
CA ASP A 228 7.49 -6.70 1.86
C ASP A 228 7.51 -5.44 0.98
N GLY A 229 7.93 -5.60 -0.28
CA GLY A 229 8.14 -4.50 -1.23
C GLY A 229 9.50 -3.78 -1.08
N LEU A 230 10.29 -4.12 -0.06
CA LEU A 230 11.59 -3.47 0.23
C LEU A 230 12.75 -4.45 0.11
N GLU A 231 12.66 -5.60 0.79
CA GLU A 231 13.70 -6.62 0.76
C GLU A 231 13.53 -7.52 -0.46
N LYS A 232 14.52 -7.52 -1.35
CA LYS A 232 14.51 -8.25 -2.60
C LYS A 232 15.35 -9.52 -2.52
N PHE A 233 14.84 -10.58 -3.11
CA PHE A 233 15.42 -11.91 -3.16
C PHE A 233 15.70 -12.31 -4.60
N ALA A 234 16.78 -13.03 -4.84
CA ALA A 234 17.01 -13.74 -6.10
C ALA A 234 17.44 -15.19 -5.84
N MET A 235 16.90 -16.09 -6.63
CA MET A 235 17.35 -17.46 -6.77
C MET A 235 17.71 -17.69 -8.22
N ILE A 236 18.98 -18.04 -8.46
CA ILE A 236 19.55 -18.15 -9.79
C ILE A 236 20.24 -19.50 -9.92
N HIS A 237 19.97 -20.20 -11.00
CA HIS A 237 20.70 -21.38 -11.40
C HIS A 237 21.42 -21.10 -12.74
N ILE A 238 22.68 -21.44 -12.81
CA ILE A 238 23.54 -21.18 -13.96
C ILE A 238 24.39 -22.39 -14.31
N CYS A 239 24.69 -22.56 -15.60
CA CYS A 239 25.79 -23.42 -16.03
C CYS A 239 27.05 -22.57 -16.28
N LEU A 240 28.19 -23.09 -15.90
CA LEU A 240 29.49 -22.43 -16.07
C LEU A 240 30.27 -23.09 -17.23
N GLU A 241 31.04 -22.24 -17.96
CA GLU A 241 32.01 -22.74 -18.94
C GLU A 241 33.18 -23.45 -18.25
N ASN A 242 33.69 -22.87 -17.17
CA ASN A 242 34.78 -23.42 -16.36
C ASN A 242 34.36 -23.43 -14.86
N PRO A 243 34.11 -24.64 -14.30
CA PRO A 243 33.75 -24.79 -12.89
C PRO A 243 34.81 -24.32 -11.89
N GLU A 244 36.10 -24.25 -12.29
CA GLU A 244 37.19 -23.80 -11.40
C GLU A 244 37.06 -22.32 -11.02
N LEU A 245 36.39 -21.51 -11.87
CA LEU A 245 36.15 -20.08 -11.66
C LEU A 245 34.85 -19.78 -10.88
N LEU A 246 34.21 -20.78 -10.31
CA LEU A 246 32.94 -20.65 -9.59
C LEU A 246 32.92 -19.50 -8.57
N ALA A 247 33.95 -19.40 -7.73
CA ALA A 247 34.00 -18.40 -6.66
C ALA A 247 34.06 -16.97 -7.19
N GLU A 248 34.81 -16.76 -8.29
CA GLU A 248 34.97 -15.45 -8.93
C GLU A 248 33.67 -15.04 -9.64
N THR A 249 33.09 -15.98 -10.43
CA THR A 249 31.81 -15.77 -11.08
C THR A 249 30.67 -15.44 -10.11
N GLN A 250 30.60 -16.18 -8.99
CA GLN A 250 29.61 -15.90 -7.95
C GLN A 250 29.81 -14.52 -7.28
N ALA A 251 31.07 -14.07 -7.10
CA ALA A 251 31.35 -12.77 -6.53
C ALA A 251 30.88 -11.65 -7.48
N THR A 252 31.18 -11.77 -8.77
CA THR A 252 30.72 -10.83 -9.81
C THR A 252 29.20 -10.76 -9.90
N LEU A 253 28.53 -11.93 -9.99
CA LEU A 253 27.08 -12.00 -10.00
C LEU A 253 26.43 -11.35 -8.77
N ARG A 254 27.00 -11.54 -7.58
CA ARG A 254 26.49 -10.90 -6.37
C ARG A 254 26.61 -9.39 -6.44
N GLN A 255 27.69 -8.88 -7.01
CA GLN A 255 27.90 -7.43 -7.18
C GLN A 255 26.87 -6.84 -8.16
N GLU A 256 26.65 -7.48 -9.30
CA GLU A 256 25.65 -7.06 -10.27
C GLU A 256 24.23 -7.07 -9.67
N LEU A 257 23.85 -8.14 -8.98
CA LEU A 257 22.53 -8.24 -8.35
C LEU A 257 22.33 -7.21 -7.23
N GLN A 258 23.39 -6.89 -6.48
CA GLN A 258 23.34 -5.86 -5.45
C GLN A 258 23.10 -4.47 -6.03
N ALA A 259 23.54 -4.19 -7.27
CA ALA A 259 23.24 -2.92 -7.96
C ALA A 259 21.73 -2.72 -8.18
N TYR A 260 20.96 -3.82 -8.32
CA TYR A 260 19.49 -3.82 -8.38
C TYR A 260 18.82 -3.77 -6.99
N GLY A 261 19.60 -3.64 -5.91
CA GLY A 261 19.09 -3.67 -4.53
C GLY A 261 18.68 -5.06 -4.04
N ILE A 262 19.09 -6.12 -4.73
CA ILE A 262 18.82 -7.50 -4.33
C ILE A 262 19.83 -7.89 -3.24
N THR A 263 19.34 -8.19 -2.04
CA THR A 263 20.19 -8.43 -0.86
C THR A 263 20.27 -9.89 -0.46
N LYS A 264 19.27 -10.69 -0.81
CA LYS A 264 19.20 -12.13 -0.50
C LYS A 264 19.37 -12.92 -1.80
N ILE A 265 20.57 -13.44 -2.00
CA ILE A 265 20.96 -14.05 -3.27
C ILE A 265 21.36 -15.49 -3.03
N THR A 266 20.70 -16.42 -3.72
CA THR A 266 21.08 -17.82 -3.82
C THR A 266 21.55 -18.09 -5.24
N ILE A 267 22.75 -18.61 -5.42
CA ILE A 267 23.30 -18.98 -6.71
C ILE A 267 23.66 -20.46 -6.64
N GLN A 268 23.04 -21.25 -7.49
CA GLN A 268 23.34 -22.65 -7.70
C GLN A 268 23.95 -22.83 -9.08
N THR A 269 24.86 -23.81 -9.22
CA THR A 269 25.43 -24.20 -10.51
C THR A 269 24.89 -25.58 -10.89
N ASP A 270 24.40 -25.67 -12.10
CA ASP A 270 23.93 -26.89 -12.73
C ASP A 270 25.00 -27.35 -13.74
N SER A 271 25.17 -28.67 -13.93
CA SER A 271 26.13 -29.19 -14.92
C SER A 271 25.56 -29.15 -16.35
N SER A 272 24.24 -29.20 -16.48
CA SER A 272 23.51 -29.07 -17.74
C SER A 272 22.07 -28.63 -17.52
N LEU A 273 21.37 -28.24 -18.60
CA LEU A 273 19.95 -27.97 -18.55
C LEU A 273 19.13 -29.23 -18.20
N GLU A 274 19.53 -30.37 -18.68
CA GLU A 274 18.88 -31.65 -18.38
C GLU A 274 18.93 -32.00 -16.90
N GLU A 275 20.08 -31.82 -16.24
CA GLU A 275 20.20 -31.97 -14.79
C GLU A 275 19.29 -31.02 -14.02
N HIS A 276 19.14 -29.77 -14.47
CA HIS A 276 18.23 -28.84 -13.87
C HIS A 276 16.78 -29.34 -13.93
N GLU A 277 16.32 -29.84 -15.08
CA GLU A 277 14.97 -30.35 -15.27
C GLU A 277 14.70 -31.61 -14.42
N GLU A 278 15.68 -32.47 -14.18
CA GLU A 278 15.55 -33.67 -13.33
C GLU A 278 15.36 -33.29 -11.83
N TRP A 279 16.03 -32.23 -11.34
CA TRP A 279 16.04 -31.84 -9.93
C TRP A 279 14.98 -30.81 -9.57
N CYS A 280 14.58 -29.98 -10.51
CA CYS A 280 13.55 -28.98 -10.33
C CYS A 280 12.17 -29.54 -10.67
N ILE A 281 11.59 -30.31 -9.75
CA ILE A 281 10.25 -30.87 -9.91
C ILE A 281 9.23 -29.73 -10.09
N GLY A 282 8.77 -29.50 -11.31
CA GLY A 282 7.62 -28.62 -11.59
C GLY A 282 7.86 -27.39 -12.49
N GLY A 283 8.98 -27.29 -13.14
CA GLY A 283 9.30 -26.12 -13.95
C GLY A 283 9.40 -26.35 -15.45
N GLU A 284 8.34 -26.74 -16.15
CA GLU A 284 8.18 -26.33 -17.54
C GLU A 284 7.89 -24.82 -17.58
N GLY A 285 8.89 -24.02 -17.29
CA GLY A 285 8.87 -22.58 -17.46
C GLY A 285 9.88 -22.20 -18.51
N ASP A 286 9.49 -22.21 -19.78
CA ASP A 286 10.25 -21.57 -20.84
C ASP A 286 10.48 -20.10 -20.47
N LEU A 287 11.62 -19.81 -19.82
CA LEU A 287 12.17 -18.46 -19.70
C LEU A 287 12.79 -18.02 -21.03
N LYS A 288 12.24 -18.45 -22.15
CA LYS A 288 12.52 -17.82 -23.43
C LYS A 288 11.80 -16.48 -23.42
N PRO A 289 12.52 -15.35 -23.58
CA PRO A 289 11.87 -14.06 -23.74
C PRO A 289 10.88 -14.20 -24.89
N HIS A 290 9.59 -14.06 -24.58
CA HIS A 290 8.60 -13.91 -25.62
C HIS A 290 8.96 -12.66 -26.42
N THR A 291 9.39 -12.86 -27.66
CA THR A 291 9.69 -11.83 -28.67
C THR A 291 8.48 -10.93 -28.92
#